data_0811eafe6cab2f08cefb959eab8027ac
#
_entry.id   0811eafe6cab2f08cefb959eab8027ac
#
_cell.length_a   1.000
_cell.length_b   1.000
_cell.length_c   1.000
_cell.angle_alpha   90.00
_cell.angle_beta   90.00
_cell.angle_gamma   90.00
#
_symmetry.space_group_name_H-M   'P 1'
#
loop_
_entity.id
_entity.type
_entity.pdbx_description
1 polymer ?
#
loop_
_entity_poly.entity_id
_entity_poly.type
_entity_poly.pdbx_seq_one_letter_code
_entity_poly.pdbx_strand_id
1 'polypeptide(L)'
;MKVRFDLMAQARHATGQTTVEVGCAADATLLQAFTELATRQLPAIREFIFDEGGSVHASLMLIAAGELVGNPTTYRPAEAEVITLLTPLGGG
;
A
#
# COMPACT_ATOMS: atom_id res chain seq x y z
N MET A 1 9.89 12.43 -3.34
CA MET A 1 8.45 12.55 -3.07
C MET A 1 8.09 11.64 -1.91
N LYS A 2 7.18 12.08 -1.08
CA LYS A 2 6.68 11.25 0.02
C LYS A 2 5.24 10.84 -0.25
N VAL A 3 4.94 9.58 0.04
CA VAL A 3 3.58 9.04 -0.03
C VAL A 3 3.25 8.48 1.34
N ARG A 4 2.07 8.76 1.83
CA ARG A 4 1.61 8.28 3.13
C ARG A 4 0.63 7.14 2.93
N PHE A 5 0.85 6.06 3.67
CA PHE A 5 -0.06 4.93 3.67
C PHE A 5 -0.78 4.86 5.01
N ASP A 6 -2.10 4.85 4.97
CA ASP A 6 -2.92 4.60 6.14
C ASP A 6 -3.25 3.11 6.14
N LEU A 7 -2.80 2.43 7.19
CA LEU A 7 -2.96 0.98 7.32
C LEU A 7 -4.20 0.67 8.14
N MET A 8 -5.08 -0.16 7.60
CA MET A 8 -6.34 -0.49 8.23
C MET A 8 -6.42 -1.97 8.53
N ALA A 9 -7.32 -2.32 9.46
CA ALA A 9 -7.65 -3.71 9.77
C ALA A 9 -6.41 -4.56 10.04
N GLN A 10 -6.26 -5.65 9.31
CA GLN A 10 -5.18 -6.60 9.58
C GLN A 10 -3.80 -6.04 9.31
N ALA A 11 -3.66 -5.17 8.34
CA ALA A 11 -2.36 -4.55 8.06
C ALA A 11 -1.90 -3.71 9.25
N ARG A 12 -2.81 -2.95 9.84
CA ARG A 12 -2.50 -2.17 11.03
C ARG A 12 -2.16 -3.08 12.20
N HIS A 13 -2.92 -4.14 12.38
CA HIS A 13 -2.69 -5.08 13.47
C HIS A 13 -1.34 -5.77 13.33
N ALA A 14 -1.01 -6.23 12.13
CA ALA A 14 0.23 -6.95 11.90
C ALA A 14 1.47 -6.10 12.05
N THR A 15 1.40 -4.82 11.66
CA THR A 15 2.56 -3.92 11.72
C THR A 15 2.64 -3.13 13.01
N GLY A 16 1.53 -3.01 13.73
CA GLY A 16 1.46 -2.14 14.89
C GLY A 16 1.47 -0.67 14.58
N GLN A 17 1.31 -0.30 13.30
CA GLN A 17 1.34 1.09 12.87
C GLN A 17 0.06 1.45 12.13
N THR A 18 -0.38 2.70 12.33
CA THR A 18 -1.57 3.21 11.66
C THR A 18 -1.22 3.93 10.35
N THR A 19 -0.07 4.57 10.31
CA THR A 19 0.39 5.30 9.13
C THR A 19 1.87 5.07 8.92
N VAL A 20 2.28 5.02 7.66
CA VAL A 20 3.69 4.92 7.30
C VAL A 20 3.94 5.85 6.12
N GLU A 21 4.98 6.68 6.22
CA GLU A 21 5.40 7.50 5.10
C GLU A 21 6.56 6.81 4.39
N VAL A 22 6.53 6.81 3.06
CA VAL A 22 7.63 6.28 2.27
C VAL A 22 8.12 7.31 1.29
N GLY A 23 9.44 7.37 1.12
CA GLY A 23 10.06 8.19 0.10
C GLY A 23 10.17 7.40 -1.19
N CYS A 24 9.86 8.04 -2.30
CA CYS A 24 9.98 7.43 -3.62
C CYS A 24 10.26 8.50 -4.66
N ALA A 25 10.55 8.08 -5.88
CA ALA A 25 10.83 9.00 -6.97
C ALA A 25 9.60 9.87 -7.28
N ALA A 26 9.83 11.06 -7.78
CA ALA A 26 8.75 12.02 -8.04
C ALA A 26 7.71 11.50 -9.04
N ASP A 27 8.10 10.59 -9.91
CA ASP A 27 7.21 10.01 -10.91
C ASP A 27 6.88 8.54 -10.60
N ALA A 28 7.10 8.12 -9.38
CA ALA A 28 6.87 6.72 -9.01
C ALA A 28 5.39 6.34 -9.13
N THR A 29 5.16 5.11 -9.55
CA THR A 29 3.82 4.54 -9.52
C THR A 29 3.49 4.07 -8.11
N LEU A 30 2.22 3.81 -7.87
CA LEU A 30 1.80 3.28 -6.58
C LEU A 30 2.45 1.92 -6.30
N LEU A 31 2.65 1.10 -7.33
CA LEU A 31 3.35 -0.17 -7.18
C LEU A 31 4.78 0.04 -6.68
N GLN A 32 5.48 1.03 -7.21
CA GLN A 32 6.83 1.35 -6.75
C GLN A 32 6.84 1.83 -5.30
N ALA A 33 5.85 2.63 -4.93
CA ALA A 33 5.69 3.06 -3.54
C ALA A 33 5.39 1.87 -2.62
N PHE A 34 4.62 0.90 -3.08
CA PHE A 34 4.39 -0.34 -2.33
C PHE A 34 5.67 -1.12 -2.12
N THR A 35 6.53 -1.17 -3.11
CA THR A 35 7.81 -1.87 -2.98
C THR A 35 8.64 -1.24 -1.87
N GLU A 36 8.65 0.08 -1.80
CA GLU A 36 9.34 0.78 -0.72
C GLU A 36 8.69 0.49 0.65
N LEU A 37 7.37 0.50 0.70
CA LEU A 37 6.64 0.19 1.92
C LEU A 37 6.97 -1.22 2.40
N ALA A 38 6.95 -2.20 1.51
CA ALA A 38 7.25 -3.58 1.85
C ALA A 38 8.69 -3.74 2.33
N THR A 39 9.61 -2.99 1.75
CA THR A 39 11.01 -3.03 2.18
C THR A 39 11.16 -2.54 3.62
N ARG A 40 10.39 -1.53 4.01
CA ARG A 40 10.47 -0.97 5.36
C ARG A 40 9.76 -1.83 6.39
N GLN A 41 8.70 -2.52 6.00
CA GLN A 41 7.82 -3.26 6.91
C GLN A 41 7.85 -4.77 6.69
N LEU A 42 8.91 -5.26 6.06
CA LEU A 42 9.05 -6.70 5.82
C LEU A 42 9.23 -7.45 7.13
N PRO A 43 8.65 -8.65 7.24
CA PRO A 43 7.70 -9.27 6.29
C PRO A 43 6.26 -8.90 6.58
N ALA A 44 6.00 -8.10 7.61
CA ALA A 44 4.67 -7.90 8.17
C ALA A 44 3.66 -7.36 7.15
N ILE A 45 4.10 -6.47 6.27
CA ILE A 45 3.17 -5.86 5.30
C ILE A 45 3.21 -6.56 3.96
N ARG A 46 4.30 -7.23 3.65
CA ARG A 46 4.48 -7.83 2.33
C ARG A 46 3.38 -8.82 1.98
N GLU A 47 2.97 -9.62 2.94
CA GLU A 47 1.93 -10.62 2.73
C GLU A 47 0.58 -10.01 2.38
N PHE A 48 0.33 -8.79 2.83
CA PHE A 48 -0.94 -8.12 2.55
C PHE A 48 -0.95 -7.43 1.20
N ILE A 49 0.21 -7.07 0.68
CA ILE A 49 0.31 -6.34 -0.58
C ILE A 49 0.51 -7.30 -1.75
N PHE A 50 1.41 -8.27 -1.59
CA PHE A 50 1.80 -9.16 -2.69
C PHE A 50 1.35 -10.57 -2.42
N ASP A 51 0.91 -11.25 -3.49
CA ASP A 51 0.60 -12.67 -3.43
C ASP A 51 1.88 -13.50 -3.60
N GLU A 52 1.74 -14.80 -3.64
CA GLU A 52 2.88 -15.71 -3.74
C GLU A 52 3.67 -15.52 -5.03
N GLY A 53 3.01 -15.07 -6.08
CA GLY A 53 3.66 -14.83 -7.37
C GLY A 53 4.34 -13.47 -7.46
N GLY A 54 4.24 -12.64 -6.43
CA GLY A 54 4.82 -11.31 -6.43
C GLY A 54 3.94 -10.25 -7.04
N SER A 55 2.73 -10.58 -7.41
CA SER A 55 1.76 -9.61 -7.92
C SER A 55 0.96 -9.00 -6.77
N VAL A 56 0.42 -7.81 -7.00
CA VAL A 56 -0.44 -7.17 -6.00
C VAL A 56 -1.68 -8.04 -5.79
N HIS A 57 -2.04 -8.25 -4.52
CA HIS A 57 -3.21 -9.05 -4.18
C HIS A 57 -4.46 -8.48 -4.85
N ALA A 58 -5.23 -9.36 -5.50
CA ALA A 58 -6.43 -8.94 -6.20
C ALA A 58 -7.50 -8.38 -5.27
N SER A 59 -7.52 -8.84 -4.02
CA SER A 59 -8.52 -8.40 -3.04
C SER A 59 -8.08 -7.18 -2.24
N LEU A 60 -6.88 -6.69 -2.46
CA LEU A 60 -6.40 -5.49 -1.79
C LEU A 60 -7.13 -4.27 -2.35
N MET A 61 -7.69 -3.47 -1.46
CA MET A 61 -8.38 -2.25 -1.84
C MET A 61 -7.51 -1.05 -1.51
N LEU A 62 -7.35 -0.17 -2.49
CA LEU A 62 -6.54 1.02 -2.37
C LEU A 62 -7.43 2.22 -2.63
N ILE A 63 -7.44 3.16 -1.69
CA ILE A 63 -8.28 4.33 -1.78
C ILE A 63 -7.41 5.58 -1.75
N ALA A 64 -7.55 6.41 -2.77
CA ALA A 64 -6.85 7.68 -2.86
C ALA A 64 -7.86 8.77 -3.13
N ALA A 65 -7.86 9.82 -2.32
CA ALA A 65 -8.79 10.94 -2.47
C ALA A 65 -10.26 10.48 -2.47
N GLY A 66 -10.58 9.45 -1.70
CA GLY A 66 -11.94 8.93 -1.59
C GLY A 66 -12.37 8.01 -2.71
N GLU A 67 -11.48 7.67 -3.63
CA GLU A 67 -11.81 6.81 -4.77
C GLU A 67 -10.93 5.57 -4.81
N LEU A 68 -11.49 4.47 -5.30
CA LEU A 68 -10.72 3.25 -5.49
C LEU A 68 -9.70 3.43 -6.60
N VAL A 69 -8.48 3.01 -6.32
CA VAL A 69 -7.43 2.96 -7.35
C VAL A 69 -7.55 1.63 -8.07
N GLY A 70 -7.85 1.69 -9.36
CA GLY A 70 -8.07 0.47 -10.15
C GLY A 70 -6.79 -0.27 -10.50
N ASN A 71 -5.72 0.45 -10.77
CA ASN A 71 -4.47 -0.18 -11.21
C ASN A 71 -3.26 0.52 -10.61
N PRO A 72 -2.60 -0.10 -9.62
CA PRO A 72 -1.44 0.51 -8.98
C PRO A 72 -0.22 0.62 -9.88
N THR A 73 -0.18 -0.12 -10.98
CA THR A 73 0.96 -0.06 -11.89
C THR A 73 0.96 1.20 -12.76
N THR A 74 -0.19 1.85 -12.90
CA THR A 74 -0.32 3.06 -13.71
C THR A 74 -0.67 4.29 -12.89
N TYR A 75 -1.14 4.12 -11.66
CA TYR A 75 -1.49 5.24 -10.81
C TYR A 75 -0.22 5.89 -10.26
N ARG A 76 -0.10 7.21 -10.40
CA ARG A 76 1.03 7.96 -9.86
C ARG A 76 0.54 8.89 -8.76
N PRO A 77 0.88 8.59 -7.49
CA PRO A 77 0.48 9.46 -6.39
C PRO A 77 1.13 10.84 -6.48
N ALA A 78 0.44 11.83 -5.95
CA ALA A 78 1.00 13.15 -5.81
C ALA A 78 1.84 13.24 -4.53
N GLU A 79 2.62 14.32 -4.42
CA GLU A 79 3.40 14.58 -3.21
C GLU A 79 2.48 14.61 -1.98
N ALA A 80 2.87 13.88 -0.96
CA ALA A 80 2.16 13.80 0.32
C ALA A 80 0.75 13.23 0.21
N GLU A 81 0.44 12.56 -0.88
CA GLU A 81 -0.88 11.93 -1.03
C GLU A 81 -1.05 10.80 -0.02
N VAL A 82 -2.26 10.66 0.49
CA VAL A 82 -2.61 9.61 1.45
C VAL A 82 -3.31 8.48 0.71
N ILE A 83 -2.75 7.29 0.81
CA ILE A 83 -3.33 6.08 0.23
C ILE A 83 -3.81 5.20 1.37
N THR A 84 -5.09 4.90 1.41
CA THR A 84 -5.64 4.00 2.41
C THR A 84 -5.54 2.57 1.91
N LEU A 85 -4.93 1.72 2.71
CA LEU A 85 -4.71 0.32 2.41
C LEU A 85 -5.73 -0.50 3.20
N LEU A 86 -6.65 -1.13 2.48
CA LEU A 86 -7.71 -1.92 3.09
C LEU A 86 -7.55 -3.37 2.69
N THR A 87 -7.33 -4.23 3.67
CA THR A 87 -7.25 -5.66 3.44
C THR A 87 -8.60 -6.29 3.72
N PRO A 88 -8.98 -7.35 3.01
CA PRO A 88 -10.26 -8.00 3.25
C PRO A 88 -10.32 -8.65 4.62
N LEU A 89 -11.47 -8.57 5.25
CA LEU A 89 -11.70 -9.21 6.53
C LEU A 89 -11.72 -10.73 6.37
N GLY A 90 -11.08 -11.40 7.31
CA GLY A 90 -11.07 -12.85 7.34
C GLY A 90 -10.49 -13.44 6.09
N GLY A 91 -9.85 -12.63 5.36
CA GLY A 91 -9.41 -13.02 4.07
C GLY A 91 -8.36 -14.06 4.11
N GLY A 92 -8.38 -14.57 4.94
CA GLY A 92 -7.51 -15.65 4.88
C GLY A 92 -6.81 -15.61 3.60
#